data_1112e118a06faba545ccaa1cd5c7e12a
#
_entry.id   1112e118a06faba545ccaa1cd5c7e12a
#
_cell.length_a   1.000
_cell.length_b   1.000
_cell.length_c   1.000
_cell.angle_alpha   90.00
_cell.angle_beta   90.00
_cell.angle_gamma   90.00
#
_symmetry.space_group_name_H-M   'P 1'
#
loop_
_entity.id
_entity.type
_entity.pdbx_description
1 polymer ?
#
loop_
_entity_poly.entity_id
_entity_poly.type
_entity_poly.pdbx_seq_one_letter_code
_entity_poly.pdbx_strand_id
1 'polypeptide(L)'
;MIFEVLRTIANDHPALAGHFPGNPIVPGVLILDEVMQAAEQWRGQLRLKRVESVKFTSVLKPDHSFSIKLREEGRLHIAFECLLEGSPLASGRLEIELDAGES
;
A
#
# COMPACT_ATOMS: atom_id res chain seq x y z
N MET A 1 13.30 4.18 11.54
CA MET A 1 13.24 2.75 11.21
C MET A 1 12.38 2.55 9.98
N ILE A 2 12.80 1.65 9.10
CA ILE A 2 12.08 1.36 7.87
C ILE A 2 11.59 -0.09 7.93
N PHE A 3 10.33 -0.28 7.62
CA PHE A 3 9.73 -1.59 7.50
C PHE A 3 9.51 -1.89 6.02
N GLU A 4 9.93 -3.05 5.58
CA GLU A 4 9.80 -3.40 4.17
C GLU A 4 9.23 -4.81 4.04
N VAL A 5 8.26 -4.96 3.14
CA VAL A 5 7.66 -6.26 2.84
C VAL A 5 7.44 -6.38 1.33
N LEU A 6 7.34 -7.63 0.87
CA LEU A 6 6.92 -7.92 -0.50
C LEU A 6 5.45 -8.31 -0.51
N ARG A 7 4.76 -7.87 -1.55
CA ARG A 7 3.36 -8.21 -1.76
C ARG A 7 3.13 -8.59 -3.22
N THR A 8 2.13 -9.41 -3.44
CA THR A 8 1.69 -9.80 -4.78
C THR A 8 0.17 -9.81 -4.77
N ILE A 9 -0.43 -9.17 -5.77
CA ILE A 9 -1.88 -9.21 -5.95
C ILE A 9 -2.15 -10.20 -7.07
N ALA A 10 -2.84 -11.29 -6.74
CA ALA A 10 -3.08 -12.37 -7.68
C ALA A 10 -4.09 -11.96 -8.76
N ASN A 11 -3.96 -12.54 -9.94
CA ASN A 11 -4.85 -12.20 -11.05
C ASN A 11 -6.29 -12.66 -10.82
N ASP A 12 -6.51 -13.58 -9.88
CA ASP A 12 -7.86 -14.03 -9.52
C ASP A 12 -8.44 -13.24 -8.35
N HIS A 13 -7.80 -12.15 -7.95
CA HIS A 13 -8.33 -11.30 -6.90
C HIS A 13 -9.74 -10.83 -7.27
N PRO A 14 -10.73 -10.96 -6.37
CA PRO A 14 -12.12 -10.64 -6.72
C PRO A 14 -12.32 -9.23 -7.25
N ALA A 15 -11.53 -8.27 -6.76
CA ALA A 15 -11.65 -6.88 -7.19
C ALA A 15 -11.16 -6.65 -8.63
N LEU A 16 -10.48 -7.62 -9.23
CA LEU A 16 -10.00 -7.51 -10.61
C LEU A 16 -11.01 -8.06 -11.62
N ALA A 17 -12.04 -8.75 -11.16
CA ALA A 17 -13.01 -9.36 -12.05
C ALA A 17 -13.72 -8.30 -12.87
N GLY A 18 -13.74 -8.49 -14.19
CA GLY A 18 -14.41 -7.55 -15.09
C GLY A 18 -13.65 -6.27 -15.38
N HIS A 19 -12.44 -6.08 -14.81
CA HIS A 19 -11.63 -4.91 -15.08
C HIS A 19 -10.54 -5.25 -16.10
N PHE A 20 -10.48 -4.46 -17.16
CA PHE A 20 -9.46 -4.58 -18.20
C PHE A 20 -9.29 -6.01 -18.71
N PRO A 21 -10.35 -6.64 -19.28
CA PRO A 21 -10.25 -8.00 -19.78
C PRO A 21 -9.13 -8.14 -20.81
N GLY A 22 -8.31 -9.19 -20.67
CA GLY A 22 -7.21 -9.43 -21.58
C GLY A 22 -5.93 -8.68 -21.30
N ASN A 23 -5.99 -7.61 -20.49
CA ASN A 23 -4.78 -6.87 -20.10
C ASN A 23 -5.02 -6.23 -18.74
N PRO A 24 -5.12 -7.03 -17.69
CA PRO A 24 -5.49 -6.51 -16.37
C PRO A 24 -4.42 -5.60 -15.79
N ILE A 25 -4.90 -4.53 -15.15
CA ILE A 25 -4.06 -3.59 -14.43
C ILE A 25 -4.61 -3.54 -13.01
N VAL A 26 -3.72 -3.55 -12.02
CA VAL A 26 -4.13 -3.45 -10.62
C VAL A 26 -4.55 -2.00 -10.33
N PRO A 27 -5.79 -1.77 -9.90
CA PRO A 27 -6.21 -0.43 -9.50
C PRO A 27 -5.40 0.08 -8.30
N GLY A 28 -5.13 1.39 -8.29
CA GLY A 28 -4.34 1.97 -7.22
C GLY A 28 -4.91 1.74 -5.83
N VAL A 29 -6.24 1.64 -5.72
CA VAL A 29 -6.87 1.40 -4.42
C VAL A 29 -6.44 0.05 -3.82
N LEU A 30 -6.17 -0.95 -4.64
CA LEU A 30 -5.68 -2.23 -4.14
C LEU A 30 -4.25 -2.13 -3.63
N ILE A 31 -3.44 -1.30 -4.28
CA ILE A 31 -2.08 -1.05 -3.79
C ILE A 31 -2.15 -0.36 -2.43
N LEU A 32 -3.01 0.63 -2.28
CA LEU A 32 -3.19 1.30 -0.99
C LEU A 32 -3.69 0.36 0.09
N ASP A 33 -4.56 -0.58 -0.28
CA ASP A 33 -5.04 -1.57 0.67
C ASP A 33 -3.89 -2.45 1.18
N GLU A 34 -2.98 -2.84 0.30
CA GLU A 34 -1.80 -3.60 0.71
C GLU A 34 -0.87 -2.77 1.60
N VAL A 35 -0.74 -1.47 1.30
CA VAL A 35 0.03 -0.57 2.15
C VAL A 35 -0.56 -0.52 3.55
N MET A 36 -1.88 -0.42 3.67
CA MET A 36 -2.53 -0.39 4.97
C MET A 36 -2.35 -1.70 5.73
N GLN A 37 -2.45 -2.83 5.05
CA GLN A 37 -2.22 -4.12 5.68
C GLN A 37 -0.77 -4.22 6.18
N ALA A 38 0.18 -3.73 5.39
CA ALA A 38 1.58 -3.72 5.81
C ALA A 38 1.79 -2.82 7.03
N ALA A 39 1.13 -1.67 7.05
CA ALA A 39 1.23 -0.77 8.19
C ALA A 39 0.68 -1.41 9.47
N GLU A 40 -0.43 -2.12 9.37
CA GLU A 40 -1.00 -2.84 10.50
C GLU A 40 -0.07 -3.98 10.96
N GLN A 41 0.54 -4.67 10.03
CA GLN A 41 1.52 -5.70 10.35
C GLN A 41 2.70 -5.12 11.12
N TRP A 42 3.11 -3.92 10.75
CA TRP A 42 4.26 -3.26 11.35
C TRP A 42 3.96 -2.64 12.71
N ARG A 43 2.84 -1.92 12.79
CA ARG A 43 2.55 -1.09 13.96
C ARG A 43 1.45 -1.67 14.86
N GLY A 44 0.80 -2.74 14.44
CA GLY A 44 -0.35 -3.26 15.15
C GLY A 44 -1.60 -2.52 14.77
N GLN A 45 -2.58 -2.50 15.67
CA GLN A 45 -3.87 -1.88 15.35
C GLN A 45 -3.73 -0.38 15.19
N LEU A 46 -4.18 0.10 14.04
CA LEU A 46 -4.25 1.52 13.76
C LEU A 46 -5.40 1.74 12.79
N ARG A 47 -5.80 2.99 12.64
CA ARG A 47 -6.82 3.37 11.68
C ARG A 47 -6.26 4.39 10.73
N LEU A 48 -6.60 4.27 9.47
CA LEU A 48 -6.29 5.30 8.50
C LEU A 48 -7.24 6.47 8.73
N LYS A 49 -6.69 7.65 9.01
CA LYS A 49 -7.47 8.86 9.11
C LYS A 49 -7.65 9.47 7.73
N ARG A 50 -6.58 9.55 6.98
CA ARG A 50 -6.65 9.99 5.58
C ARG A 50 -5.36 9.68 4.85
N VAL A 51 -5.47 9.63 3.54
CA VAL A 51 -4.32 9.60 2.65
C VAL A 51 -4.00 11.06 2.34
N GLU A 52 -2.90 11.57 2.86
CA GLU A 52 -2.56 12.99 2.68
C GLU A 52 -2.07 13.26 1.27
N SER A 53 -1.33 12.32 0.72
CA SER A 53 -0.88 12.41 -0.65
C SER A 53 -0.64 11.02 -1.18
N VAL A 54 -0.82 10.86 -2.47
CA VAL A 54 -0.45 9.62 -3.14
C VAL A 54 -0.11 9.95 -4.59
N LYS A 55 0.94 9.31 -5.08
CA LYS A 55 1.37 9.46 -6.46
C LYS A 55 1.59 8.06 -7.03
N PHE A 56 0.91 7.75 -8.12
CA PHE A 56 1.12 6.50 -8.84
C PHE A 56 2.00 6.81 -10.05
N THR A 57 3.18 6.20 -10.07
CA THR A 57 4.21 6.52 -11.05
C THR A 57 4.23 5.54 -12.21
N SER A 58 3.83 4.30 -11.98
CA SER A 58 3.80 3.30 -13.02
C SER A 58 2.64 2.33 -12.78
N VAL A 59 2.47 1.41 -13.72
CA VAL A 59 1.36 0.46 -13.70
C VAL A 59 1.83 -0.85 -13.10
N LEU A 60 1.01 -1.43 -12.24
CA LEU A 60 1.26 -2.76 -11.69
C LEU A 60 0.32 -3.76 -12.37
N LYS A 61 0.88 -4.85 -12.85
CA LYS A 61 0.10 -5.97 -13.36
C LYS A 61 -0.06 -7.03 -12.27
N PRO A 62 -1.16 -7.79 -12.30
CA PRO A 62 -1.35 -8.87 -11.35
C PRO A 62 -0.22 -9.89 -11.43
N ASP A 63 0.00 -10.60 -10.33
CA ASP A 63 1.01 -11.65 -10.19
C ASP A 63 2.46 -11.15 -10.19
N HIS A 64 2.67 -9.85 -10.27
CA HIS A 64 4.00 -9.27 -10.13
C HIS A 64 4.19 -8.79 -8.71
N SER A 65 5.29 -9.22 -8.09
CA SER A 65 5.62 -8.80 -6.73
C SER A 65 6.13 -7.37 -6.71
N PHE A 66 5.76 -6.64 -5.67
CA PHE A 66 6.27 -5.30 -5.45
C PHE A 66 6.62 -5.16 -3.97
N SER A 67 7.55 -4.27 -3.67
CA SER A 67 7.93 -4.02 -2.29
C SER A 67 7.22 -2.79 -1.76
N ILE A 68 6.92 -2.82 -0.47
CA ILE A 68 6.34 -1.69 0.25
C ILE A 68 7.32 -1.32 1.35
N LYS A 69 7.80 -0.09 1.32
CA LYS A 69 8.65 0.47 2.37
C LYS A 69 7.85 1.48 3.16
N LEU A 70 7.86 1.33 4.46
CA LEU A 70 7.15 2.21 5.37
C LEU A 70 8.14 2.89 6.30
N ARG A 71 7.94 4.19 6.52
CA ARG A 71 8.78 4.97 7.41
C ARG A 71 7.90 5.86 8.28
N GLU A 72 8.19 5.87 9.58
CA GLU A 72 7.48 6.78 10.47
C GLU A 72 7.90 8.22 10.22
N GLU A 73 6.90 9.09 10.18
CA GLU A 73 7.12 10.53 10.10
C GLU A 73 6.33 11.19 11.21
N GLY A 74 6.94 11.25 12.37
CA GLY A 74 6.22 11.68 13.56
C GLY A 74 5.34 10.56 14.08
N ARG A 75 4.48 10.89 15.03
CA ARG A 75 3.71 9.89 15.75
C ARG A 75 2.53 9.36 14.96
N LEU A 76 1.92 10.20 14.13
CA LEU A 76 0.65 9.87 13.48
C LEU A 76 0.75 9.86 11.96
N HIS A 77 1.96 9.82 11.43
CA HIS A 77 2.15 9.81 9.98
C HIS A 77 3.09 8.69 9.57
N ILE A 78 2.80 8.11 8.43
CA ILE A 78 3.64 7.07 7.83
C ILE A 78 3.83 7.45 6.36
N ALA A 79 5.09 7.54 5.95
CA ALA A 79 5.42 7.68 4.54
C ALA A 79 5.54 6.29 3.94
N PHE A 80 5.04 6.11 2.73
CA PHE A 80 5.17 4.84 2.04
C PHE A 80 5.78 5.02 0.66
N GLU A 81 6.49 3.99 0.25
CA GLU A 81 7.07 3.91 -1.08
C GLU A 81 6.92 2.48 -1.58
N CYS A 82 6.32 2.34 -2.75
CA CYS A 82 6.18 1.04 -3.38
C CYS A 82 7.08 0.97 -4.59
N LEU A 83 7.79 -0.14 -4.73
CA LEU A 83 8.78 -0.33 -5.80
C LEU A 83 8.50 -1.61 -6.54
N LEU A 84 8.54 -1.54 -7.87
CA LEU A 84 8.44 -2.70 -8.74
C LEU A 84 9.81 -2.91 -9.37
N GLU A 85 10.47 -4.00 -8.99
CA GLU A 85 11.81 -4.30 -9.47
C GLU A 85 12.78 -3.12 -9.28
N GLY A 86 12.68 -2.46 -8.12
CA GLY A 86 13.54 -1.33 -7.80
C GLY A 86 13.12 0.00 -8.39
N SER A 87 12.11 0.01 -9.26
CA SER A 87 11.63 1.25 -9.86
C SER A 87 10.38 1.76 -9.15
N PRO A 88 10.20 3.09 -9.07
CA PRO A 88 9.05 3.65 -8.38
C PRO A 88 7.73 3.18 -8.97
N LEU A 89 6.84 2.69 -8.11
CA LEU A 89 5.49 2.30 -8.47
C LEU A 89 4.48 3.28 -7.90
N ALA A 90 4.58 3.57 -6.62
CA ALA A 90 3.70 4.50 -5.93
C ALA A 90 4.39 5.05 -4.70
N SER A 91 3.98 6.21 -4.26
CA SER A 91 4.49 6.79 -3.02
C SER A 91 3.45 7.72 -2.43
N GLY A 92 3.58 7.98 -1.14
CA GLY A 92 2.66 8.88 -0.50
C GLY A 92 2.86 8.94 1.00
N ARG A 93 1.86 9.54 1.66
CA ARG A 93 1.90 9.75 3.08
C ARG A 93 0.50 9.53 3.65
N LEU A 94 0.47 8.81 4.75
CA LEU A 94 -0.76 8.47 5.45
C LEU A 94 -0.81 9.20 6.78
N GLU A 95 -1.98 9.69 7.14
CA GLU A 95 -2.24 10.11 8.50
C GLU A 95 -3.06 9.04 9.18
N ILE A 96 -2.62 8.61 10.34
CA ILE A 96 -3.26 7.51 11.06
C ILE A 96 -3.75 8.02 12.40
N GLU A 97 -4.66 7.26 13.00
CA GLU A 97 -4.99 7.40 14.42
C GLU A 97 -4.78 6.07 15.09
N LEU A 98 -4.36 6.15 16.34
CA LEU A 98 -4.19 4.96 17.14
C LEU A 98 -5.56 4.49 17.62
N ASP A 99 -5.68 3.18 17.80
CA ASP A 99 -6.92 2.60 18.30
C ASP A 99 -7.22 3.19 19.69
N ALA A 100 -8.42 3.72 19.85
CA ALA A 100 -8.82 4.34 21.12
C ALA A 100 -8.79 3.35 22.28
N GLY A 101 -8.97 2.08 22.00
CA GLY A 101 -8.87 1.04 23.02
C GLY A 101 -7.49 0.92 23.61
N GLU A 102 -6.50 1.50 22.99
CA GLU A 102 -5.11 1.42 23.43
C GLU A 102 -4.73 2.54 24.38
N SER A 103 -5.57 3.52 24.55
CA SER A 103 -5.26 4.65 25.41
C SER A 103 -5.29 4.29 26.89
#